data_e0f837d1b3a9752f16340c7531c5fc63
#
_entry.id   e0f837d1b3a9752f16340c7531c5fc63
#
_cell.length_a   1.000
_cell.length_b   1.000
_cell.length_c   1.000
_cell.angle_alpha   90.00
_cell.angle_beta   90.00
_cell.angle_gamma   90.00
#
_symmetry.space_group_name_H-M   'P 1'
#
loop_
_entity.id
_entity.type
_entity.pdbx_description
1 polymer ?
#
loop_
_entity_poly.entity_id
_entity_poly.type
_entity_poly.pdbx_seq_one_letter_code
_entity_poly.pdbx_strand_id
1 'polypeptide(L)'
;HALIQEGVNFYNLGLVIIDEQHRFGVEQRARLQQKGTYPHVLIMTATPIPRTMTLSVYGDLAVSLIKEMPPGRKSVKTYAVDSSYKDRLRTFFGKEMAEGRQVYVVCPLVEESEKLDLQAAEELYLELKEYFYKAYEVGLVHGRMKPSEKDEVMNAFHKGEISLLVSTTVIEVGVNVPNATIMCIEGAERFGLSQLHQLRGRVGRGSHQSYCILVSDSKNDVSQERLK
;
A
#
# COMPACT_ATOMS: atom_id res chain seq x y z
N HIS A 1 12.96 13.31 3.17
CA HIS A 1 13.59 14.22 2.18
C HIS A 1 14.18 15.48 2.83
N ALA A 2 13.61 16.02 3.92
CA ALA A 2 14.13 17.23 4.56
C ALA A 2 15.60 17.10 5.02
N LEU A 3 16.00 15.94 5.52
CA LEU A 3 17.36 15.69 6.01
C LEU A 3 18.45 15.71 4.92
N ILE A 4 18.06 15.61 3.64
CA ILE A 4 18.99 15.62 2.49
C ILE A 4 19.30 17.04 2.03
N GLN A 5 18.51 18.05 2.45
CA GLN A 5 18.69 19.44 2.02
C GLN A 5 20.05 19.98 2.46
N GLU A 6 20.65 20.85 1.64
CA GLU A 6 22.00 21.39 1.85
C GLU A 6 22.13 22.17 3.17
N GLY A 7 21.06 22.84 3.61
CA GLY A 7 21.04 23.59 4.86
C GLY A 7 21.01 22.76 6.15
N VAL A 8 20.83 21.44 6.05
CA VAL A 8 20.79 20.56 7.22
C VAL A 8 22.16 19.95 7.48
N ASN A 9 22.81 20.34 8.55
CA ASN A 9 24.11 19.83 8.99
C ASN A 9 23.98 19.09 10.31
N PHE A 10 24.74 18.00 10.45
CA PHE A 10 24.82 17.22 11.69
C PHE A 10 26.16 17.45 12.35
N TYR A 11 26.17 17.66 13.66
CA TYR A 11 27.40 17.87 14.42
C TYR A 11 28.30 16.62 14.37
N ASN A 12 27.73 15.43 14.53
CA ASN A 12 28.46 14.16 14.46
C ASN A 12 27.50 13.04 14.00
N LEU A 13 27.38 12.85 12.70
CA LEU A 13 26.51 11.83 12.12
C LEU A 13 27.18 10.46 12.17
N GLY A 14 26.76 9.59 13.10
CA GLY A 14 27.31 8.25 13.27
C GLY A 14 26.49 7.14 12.62
N LEU A 15 25.18 7.34 12.42
CA LEU A 15 24.29 6.33 11.82
C LEU A 15 23.28 6.97 10.89
N VAL A 16 23.11 6.39 9.71
CA VAL A 16 22.07 6.73 8.71
C VAL A 16 21.16 5.52 8.55
N ILE A 17 19.85 5.72 8.76
CA ILE A 17 18.84 4.69 8.54
C ILE A 17 17.98 5.12 7.35
N ILE A 18 17.90 4.28 6.32
CA ILE A 18 17.11 4.50 5.11
C ILE A 18 16.06 3.39 5.04
N ASP A 19 14.80 3.77 5.28
CA ASP A 19 13.67 2.87 5.12
C ASP A 19 13.04 3.05 3.73
N GLU A 20 12.45 1.98 3.19
CA GLU A 20 11.84 1.95 1.86
C GLU A 20 12.80 2.51 0.78
N GLN A 21 13.94 1.89 0.66
CA GLN A 21 15.06 2.33 -0.18
C GLN A 21 14.67 2.75 -1.61
N HIS A 22 13.67 2.09 -2.22
CA HIS A 22 13.20 2.40 -3.58
C HIS A 22 12.66 3.83 -3.73
N ARG A 23 12.34 4.52 -2.62
CA ARG A 23 11.91 5.94 -2.61
C ARG A 23 13.07 6.93 -2.72
N PHE A 24 14.30 6.45 -2.61
CA PHE A 24 15.50 7.30 -2.65
C PHE A 24 16.37 6.94 -3.85
N GLY A 25 16.67 7.94 -4.67
CA GLY A 25 17.66 7.81 -5.74
C GLY A 25 19.07 7.55 -5.18
N VAL A 26 19.95 6.99 -6.01
CA VAL A 26 21.36 6.71 -5.65
C VAL A 26 22.06 7.97 -5.14
N GLU A 27 21.84 9.10 -5.83
CA GLU A 27 22.42 10.39 -5.51
C GLU A 27 21.96 10.95 -4.16
N GLN A 28 20.68 10.79 -3.83
CA GLN A 28 20.10 11.21 -2.55
C GLN A 28 20.70 10.44 -1.37
N ARG A 29 20.96 9.15 -1.56
CA ARG A 29 21.61 8.30 -0.53
C ARG A 29 23.05 8.71 -0.33
N ALA A 30 23.79 8.94 -1.43
CA ALA A 30 25.18 9.40 -1.38
C ALA A 30 25.29 10.76 -0.66
N ARG A 31 24.42 11.71 -0.95
CA ARG A 31 24.37 13.01 -0.26
C ARG A 31 24.14 12.87 1.24
N LEU A 32 23.28 11.95 1.67
CA LEU A 32 23.04 11.75 3.09
C LEU A 32 24.25 11.15 3.80
N GLN A 33 24.95 10.23 3.17
CA GLN A 33 26.18 9.62 3.69
C GLN A 33 27.32 10.66 3.79
N GLN A 34 27.43 11.56 2.82
CA GLN A 34 28.45 12.61 2.79
C GLN A 34 28.28 13.67 3.89
N LYS A 35 27.14 13.71 4.59
CA LYS A 35 26.92 14.61 5.73
C LYS A 35 27.66 14.18 6.99
N GLY A 36 28.30 13.02 7.01
CA GLY A 36 29.12 12.51 8.12
C GLY A 36 30.49 12.01 7.67
N THR A 37 31.40 11.83 8.61
CA THR A 37 32.78 11.37 8.37
C THR A 37 32.85 9.84 8.41
N TYR A 38 32.14 9.05 7.77
CA TYR A 38 31.98 7.59 7.82
C TYR A 38 30.82 7.12 8.71
N PRO A 39 29.60 7.57 8.48
CA PRO A 39 28.45 7.08 9.23
C PRO A 39 28.19 5.60 8.88
N HIS A 40 27.76 4.82 9.85
CA HIS A 40 27.17 3.52 9.59
C HIS A 40 25.89 3.69 8.80
N VAL A 41 25.58 2.77 7.87
CA VAL A 41 24.40 2.86 7.03
C VAL A 41 23.58 1.59 7.16
N LEU A 42 22.33 1.75 7.59
CA LEU A 42 21.32 0.70 7.61
C LEU A 42 20.28 0.99 6.53
N ILE A 43 20.16 0.08 5.58
CA ILE A 43 19.17 0.15 4.52
C ILE A 43 18.12 -0.92 4.78
N MET A 44 16.84 -0.51 4.80
CA MET A 44 15.72 -1.41 5.01
C MET A 44 14.80 -1.40 3.79
N THR A 45 14.24 -2.54 3.46
CA THR A 45 13.20 -2.68 2.43
C THR A 45 12.26 -3.82 2.77
N ALA A 46 10.96 -3.61 2.53
CA ALA A 46 9.96 -4.66 2.65
C ALA A 46 9.80 -5.48 1.36
N THR A 47 10.32 -5.00 0.23
CA THR A 47 10.30 -5.76 -1.03
C THR A 47 11.42 -6.80 -1.02
N PRO A 48 11.11 -8.09 -1.30
CA PRO A 48 12.13 -9.10 -1.39
C PRO A 48 13.07 -8.79 -2.56
N ILE A 49 14.35 -8.58 -2.26
CA ILE A 49 15.39 -8.42 -3.28
C ILE A 49 16.07 -9.79 -3.45
N PRO A 50 16.10 -10.37 -4.66
CA PRO A 50 16.82 -11.60 -4.90
C PRO A 50 18.28 -11.48 -4.44
N ARG A 51 18.79 -12.53 -3.79
CA ARG A 51 20.15 -12.52 -3.20
C ARG A 51 21.24 -12.21 -4.23
N THR A 52 21.05 -12.66 -5.47
CA THR A 52 21.94 -12.35 -6.59
C THR A 52 21.95 -10.85 -6.94
N MET A 53 20.78 -10.21 -6.88
CA MET A 53 20.66 -8.78 -7.15
C MET A 53 21.24 -7.94 -6.00
N THR A 54 21.14 -8.42 -4.77
CA THR A 54 21.74 -7.77 -3.60
C THR A 54 23.26 -7.73 -3.73
N LEU A 55 23.89 -8.82 -4.14
CA LEU A 55 25.34 -8.90 -4.37
C LEU A 55 25.81 -8.01 -5.54
N SER A 56 25.01 -7.88 -6.60
CA SER A 56 25.36 -7.06 -7.76
C SER A 56 25.23 -5.56 -7.53
N VAL A 57 24.23 -5.15 -6.72
CA VAL A 57 23.89 -3.74 -6.51
C VAL A 57 24.52 -3.19 -5.22
N TYR A 58 24.80 -4.06 -4.25
CA TYR A 58 25.22 -3.69 -2.88
C TYR A 58 26.44 -4.50 -2.40
N GLY A 59 27.35 -4.87 -3.31
CA GLY A 59 28.44 -5.83 -3.10
C GLY A 59 29.19 -5.75 -1.75
N ASP A 60 29.22 -4.57 -1.12
CA ASP A 60 29.92 -4.32 0.14
C ASP A 60 29.00 -4.31 1.38
N LEU A 61 27.69 -4.59 1.22
CA LEU A 61 26.76 -4.57 2.35
C LEU A 61 26.49 -5.96 2.91
N ALA A 62 26.57 -6.09 4.24
CA ALA A 62 26.08 -7.25 4.96
C ALA A 62 24.55 -7.32 4.91
N VAL A 63 24.00 -8.49 4.55
CA VAL A 63 22.55 -8.68 4.40
C VAL A 63 22.00 -9.47 5.58
N SER A 64 21.02 -8.90 6.27
CA SER A 64 20.24 -9.56 7.30
C SER A 64 18.79 -9.73 6.85
N LEU A 65 18.24 -10.93 7.05
CA LEU A 65 16.86 -11.26 6.66
C LEU A 65 16.02 -11.55 7.90
N ILE A 66 14.92 -10.81 8.06
CA ILE A 66 13.89 -11.10 9.05
C ILE A 66 12.81 -11.92 8.37
N LYS A 67 12.74 -13.22 8.70
CA LYS A 67 11.81 -14.18 8.07
C LYS A 67 10.56 -14.43 8.91
N GLU A 68 10.61 -14.09 10.18
CA GLU A 68 9.53 -14.37 11.11
C GLU A 68 8.52 -13.23 11.15
N MET A 69 7.25 -13.59 11.30
CA MET A 69 6.18 -12.63 11.53
C MET A 69 6.14 -12.24 13.00
N PRO A 70 5.78 -11.01 13.35
CA PRO A 70 5.55 -10.64 14.75
C PRO A 70 4.54 -11.56 15.41
N PRO A 71 4.69 -11.84 16.72
CA PRO A 71 3.76 -12.69 17.46
C PRO A 71 2.31 -12.21 17.33
N GLY A 72 1.37 -13.15 17.16
CA GLY A 72 -0.05 -12.87 17.02
C GLY A 72 -0.51 -12.39 15.64
N ARG A 73 0.41 -12.14 14.72
CA ARG A 73 0.08 -11.71 13.36
C ARG A 73 -0.28 -12.92 12.49
N LYS A 74 -1.44 -12.83 11.81
CA LYS A 74 -1.89 -13.86 10.86
C LYS A 74 -1.44 -13.53 9.44
N SER A 75 -1.12 -14.54 8.65
CA SER A 75 -0.81 -14.35 7.24
C SER A 75 -2.04 -13.85 6.48
N VAL A 76 -1.83 -12.91 5.56
CA VAL A 76 -2.90 -12.38 4.70
C VAL A 76 -3.24 -13.44 3.65
N LYS A 77 -4.52 -13.85 3.59
CA LYS A 77 -5.01 -14.76 2.54
C LYS A 77 -5.23 -13.97 1.26
N THR A 78 -4.62 -14.40 0.17
CA THR A 78 -4.70 -13.73 -1.14
C THR A 78 -5.55 -14.56 -2.10
N TYR A 79 -6.48 -13.90 -2.79
CA TYR A 79 -7.35 -14.52 -3.79
C TYR A 79 -7.35 -13.68 -5.06
N ALA A 80 -7.32 -14.33 -6.21
CA ALA A 80 -7.56 -13.71 -7.51
C ALA A 80 -8.96 -14.11 -8.00
N VAL A 81 -9.75 -13.12 -8.40
CA VAL A 81 -11.13 -13.30 -8.87
C VAL A 81 -11.38 -12.40 -10.06
N ASP A 82 -12.43 -12.67 -10.82
CA ASP A 82 -12.92 -11.79 -11.89
C ASP A 82 -14.10 -10.94 -11.43
N SER A 83 -14.58 -10.04 -12.30
CA SER A 83 -15.69 -9.11 -12.01
C SER A 83 -17.02 -9.81 -11.72
N SER A 84 -17.19 -11.08 -12.07
CA SER A 84 -18.41 -11.84 -11.76
C SER A 84 -18.61 -12.05 -10.24
N TYR A 85 -17.53 -11.89 -9.46
CA TYR A 85 -17.58 -12.00 -8.00
C TYR A 85 -18.05 -10.72 -7.29
N LYS A 86 -18.36 -9.64 -8.01
CA LYS A 86 -18.67 -8.30 -7.44
C LYS A 86 -19.72 -8.33 -6.33
N ASP A 87 -20.84 -9.01 -6.54
CA ASP A 87 -21.90 -9.11 -5.52
C ASP A 87 -21.49 -9.93 -4.29
N ARG A 88 -20.71 -11.00 -4.51
CA ARG A 88 -20.15 -11.79 -3.41
C ARG A 88 -19.14 -10.97 -2.59
N LEU A 89 -18.34 -10.15 -3.25
CA LEU A 89 -17.38 -9.25 -2.59
C LEU A 89 -18.11 -8.21 -1.74
N ARG A 90 -19.16 -7.58 -2.25
CA ARG A 90 -19.98 -6.63 -1.50
C ARG A 90 -20.60 -7.28 -0.26
N THR A 91 -21.16 -8.48 -0.41
CA THR A 91 -21.70 -9.25 0.71
C THR A 91 -20.60 -9.55 1.75
N PHE A 92 -19.42 -9.92 1.30
CA PHE A 92 -18.28 -10.20 2.17
C PHE A 92 -17.78 -8.93 2.89
N PHE A 93 -17.70 -7.80 2.20
CA PHE A 93 -17.36 -6.52 2.82
C PHE A 93 -18.37 -6.15 3.91
N GLY A 94 -19.67 -6.28 3.61
CA GLY A 94 -20.74 -6.02 4.58
C GLY A 94 -20.62 -6.89 5.83
N LYS A 95 -20.27 -8.17 5.68
CA LYS A 95 -20.04 -9.09 6.80
C LYS A 95 -18.85 -8.64 7.67
N GLU A 96 -17.73 -8.30 7.07
CA GLU A 96 -16.55 -7.84 7.81
C GLU A 96 -16.84 -6.50 8.51
N MET A 97 -17.53 -5.57 7.85
CA MET A 97 -17.91 -4.28 8.45
C MET A 97 -18.93 -4.46 9.59
N ALA A 98 -19.83 -5.45 9.52
CA ALA A 98 -20.75 -5.78 10.61
C ALA A 98 -20.01 -6.28 11.87
N GLU A 99 -18.83 -6.85 11.69
CA GLU A 99 -17.94 -7.23 12.80
C GLU A 99 -17.02 -6.07 13.26
N GLY A 100 -17.30 -4.85 12.79
CA GLY A 100 -16.56 -3.62 13.13
C GLY A 100 -15.23 -3.46 12.41
N ARG A 101 -14.97 -4.21 11.35
CA ARG A 101 -13.72 -4.15 10.58
C ARG A 101 -13.81 -3.16 9.43
N GLN A 102 -12.67 -2.83 8.83
CA GLN A 102 -12.59 -1.85 7.76
C GLN A 102 -12.05 -2.46 6.46
N VAL A 103 -12.44 -1.85 5.35
CA VAL A 103 -12.16 -2.32 3.99
C VAL A 103 -11.46 -1.24 3.18
N TYR A 104 -10.37 -1.62 2.52
CA TYR A 104 -9.77 -0.84 1.44
C TYR A 104 -10.22 -1.37 0.07
N VAL A 105 -10.60 -0.48 -0.82
CA VAL A 105 -10.82 -0.78 -2.25
C VAL A 105 -9.90 0.16 -3.05
N VAL A 106 -8.92 -0.42 -3.76
CA VAL A 106 -7.91 0.33 -4.50
C VAL A 106 -8.16 0.20 -5.99
N CYS A 107 -8.29 1.34 -6.66
CA CYS A 107 -8.41 1.42 -8.12
C CYS A 107 -7.06 1.77 -8.74
N PRO A 108 -6.73 1.26 -9.93
CA PRO A 108 -5.53 1.64 -10.64
C PRO A 108 -5.57 3.12 -11.03
N LEU A 109 -4.39 3.73 -11.11
CA LEU A 109 -4.19 5.05 -11.69
C LEU A 109 -2.98 4.96 -12.62
N VAL A 110 -3.20 5.06 -13.91
CA VAL A 110 -2.14 5.05 -14.92
C VAL A 110 -2.06 6.45 -15.54
N GLU A 111 -0.84 6.99 -15.67
CA GLU A 111 -0.63 8.36 -16.16
C GLU A 111 -1.29 8.63 -17.50
N GLU A 112 -1.28 7.66 -18.42
CA GLU A 112 -1.88 7.77 -19.74
C GLU A 112 -3.42 7.85 -19.73
N SER A 113 -4.07 7.37 -18.68
CA SER A 113 -5.54 7.30 -18.51
C SER A 113 -6.04 7.94 -17.22
N GLU A 114 -5.26 8.82 -16.60
CA GLU A 114 -5.53 9.38 -15.27
C GLU A 114 -6.97 9.93 -15.08
N LYS A 115 -7.54 10.58 -16.10
CA LYS A 115 -8.91 11.10 -16.03
C LYS A 115 -9.95 9.99 -15.98
N LEU A 116 -9.79 8.97 -16.81
CA LEU A 116 -10.70 7.83 -16.89
C LEU A 116 -10.60 6.97 -15.63
N ASP A 117 -9.40 6.76 -15.13
CA ASP A 117 -9.18 5.98 -13.91
C ASP A 117 -9.74 6.68 -12.66
N LEU A 118 -9.62 8.01 -12.60
CA LEU A 118 -10.23 8.79 -11.54
C LEU A 118 -11.77 8.71 -11.62
N GLN A 119 -12.35 8.87 -12.81
CA GLN A 119 -13.78 8.74 -13.01
C GLN A 119 -14.28 7.34 -12.61
N ALA A 120 -13.55 6.27 -12.99
CA ALA A 120 -13.88 4.90 -12.59
C ALA A 120 -13.84 4.72 -11.07
N ALA A 121 -12.88 5.33 -10.38
CA ALA A 121 -12.82 5.31 -8.92
C ALA A 121 -13.97 6.07 -8.26
N GLU A 122 -14.36 7.22 -8.82
CA GLU A 122 -15.51 8.00 -8.36
C GLU A 122 -16.84 7.26 -8.61
N GLU A 123 -17.00 6.62 -9.76
CA GLU A 123 -18.17 5.79 -10.07
C GLU A 123 -18.28 4.61 -9.10
N LEU A 124 -17.19 3.91 -8.86
CA LEU A 124 -17.17 2.80 -7.89
C LEU A 124 -17.46 3.28 -6.46
N TYR A 125 -16.94 4.44 -6.08
CA TYR A 125 -17.26 5.05 -4.79
C TYR A 125 -18.75 5.32 -4.65
N LEU A 126 -19.39 5.95 -5.65
CA LEU A 126 -20.82 6.24 -5.63
C LEU A 126 -21.66 4.95 -5.56
N GLU A 127 -21.29 3.95 -6.35
CA GLU A 127 -21.94 2.63 -6.35
C GLU A 127 -21.86 1.94 -4.98
N LEU A 128 -20.69 1.95 -4.34
CA LEU A 128 -20.50 1.35 -3.01
C LEU A 128 -21.19 2.18 -1.91
N LYS A 129 -21.17 3.50 -2.03
CA LYS A 129 -21.87 4.40 -1.11
C LYS A 129 -23.39 4.21 -1.15
N GLU A 130 -23.95 4.01 -2.33
CA GLU A 130 -25.37 3.70 -2.50
C GLU A 130 -25.69 2.30 -1.96
N TYR A 131 -24.88 1.29 -2.27
CA TYR A 131 -25.07 -0.09 -1.81
C TYR A 131 -25.06 -0.21 -0.28
N PHE A 132 -24.15 0.51 0.39
CA PHE A 132 -24.01 0.49 1.85
C PHE A 132 -24.74 1.65 2.54
N TYR A 133 -25.58 2.39 1.82
CA TYR A 133 -26.31 3.54 2.34
C TYR A 133 -27.01 3.23 3.68
N LYS A 134 -26.89 4.15 4.65
CA LYS A 134 -27.39 4.03 6.02
C LYS A 134 -26.76 2.94 6.90
N ALA A 135 -26.01 2.00 6.34
CA ALA A 135 -25.39 0.94 7.12
C ALA A 135 -23.94 1.28 7.48
N TYR A 136 -23.18 1.83 6.52
CA TYR A 136 -21.76 2.10 6.68
C TYR A 136 -21.34 3.35 5.92
N GLU A 137 -20.42 4.13 6.52
CA GLU A 137 -19.84 5.28 5.82
C GLU A 137 -18.75 4.82 4.87
N VAL A 138 -18.83 5.33 3.64
CA VAL A 138 -17.86 5.07 2.56
C VAL A 138 -17.10 6.35 2.25
N GLY A 139 -15.80 6.30 2.24
CA GLY A 139 -14.91 7.42 1.90
C GLY A 139 -14.23 7.24 0.55
N LEU A 140 -13.76 8.35 -0.02
CA LEU A 140 -12.95 8.38 -1.26
C LEU A 140 -11.70 9.21 -1.02
N VAL A 141 -10.54 8.69 -1.47
CA VAL A 141 -9.26 9.41 -1.51
C VAL A 141 -8.59 9.23 -2.86
N HIS A 142 -8.20 10.34 -3.49
CA HIS A 142 -7.48 10.30 -4.76
C HIS A 142 -6.43 11.42 -4.88
N GLY A 143 -5.54 11.31 -5.87
CA GLY A 143 -4.38 12.20 -6.06
C GLY A 143 -4.70 13.68 -6.16
N ARG A 144 -5.86 14.04 -6.75
CA ARG A 144 -6.26 15.44 -7.02
C ARG A 144 -6.89 16.17 -5.83
N MET A 145 -7.21 15.46 -4.75
CA MET A 145 -7.72 16.10 -3.53
C MET A 145 -6.64 16.98 -2.89
N LYS A 146 -7.05 18.04 -2.24
CA LYS A 146 -6.15 18.86 -1.43
C LYS A 146 -5.58 18.05 -0.26
N PRO A 147 -4.36 18.33 0.20
CA PRO A 147 -3.76 17.60 1.32
C PRO A 147 -4.67 17.56 2.57
N SER A 148 -5.30 18.69 2.93
CA SER A 148 -6.22 18.77 4.07
C SER A 148 -7.43 17.83 3.94
N GLU A 149 -8.02 17.75 2.74
CA GLU A 149 -9.16 16.86 2.47
C GLU A 149 -8.76 15.38 2.59
N LYS A 150 -7.56 15.04 2.07
CA LYS A 150 -7.01 13.68 2.22
C LYS A 150 -6.79 13.34 3.69
N ASP A 151 -6.23 14.26 4.45
CA ASP A 151 -5.95 14.07 5.86
C ASP A 151 -7.25 13.90 6.67
N GLU A 152 -8.30 14.65 6.36
CA GLU A 152 -9.62 14.50 6.99
C GLU A 152 -10.20 13.12 6.76
N VAL A 153 -10.27 12.66 5.50
CA VAL A 153 -10.81 11.34 5.15
C VAL A 153 -9.97 10.23 5.76
N MET A 154 -8.64 10.33 5.69
CA MET A 154 -7.74 9.34 6.27
C MET A 154 -7.84 9.27 7.80
N ASN A 155 -8.01 10.42 8.47
CA ASN A 155 -8.23 10.48 9.91
C ASN A 155 -9.57 9.87 10.31
N ALA A 156 -10.66 10.15 9.57
CA ALA A 156 -11.96 9.55 9.77
C ALA A 156 -11.92 8.02 9.58
N PHE A 157 -11.18 7.55 8.55
CA PHE A 157 -10.96 6.13 8.35
C PHE A 157 -10.14 5.50 9.49
N HIS A 158 -9.08 6.15 9.94
CA HIS A 158 -8.26 5.67 11.07
C HIS A 158 -9.06 5.56 12.38
N LYS A 159 -9.99 6.48 12.61
CA LYS A 159 -10.89 6.47 13.79
C LYS A 159 -12.02 5.45 13.66
N GLY A 160 -12.22 4.83 12.50
CA GLY A 160 -13.32 3.89 12.25
C GLY A 160 -14.66 4.57 11.94
N GLU A 161 -14.67 5.89 11.73
CA GLU A 161 -15.86 6.65 11.30
C GLU A 161 -16.24 6.30 9.85
N ILE A 162 -15.25 5.99 9.01
CA ILE A 162 -15.40 5.43 7.66
C ILE A 162 -15.09 3.94 7.73
N SER A 163 -16.00 3.10 7.26
CA SER A 163 -15.86 1.64 7.27
C SER A 163 -15.25 1.09 5.99
N LEU A 164 -15.49 1.75 4.85
CA LEU A 164 -14.93 1.37 3.55
C LEU A 164 -14.28 2.59 2.90
N LEU A 165 -13.02 2.44 2.47
CA LEU A 165 -12.28 3.49 1.80
C LEU A 165 -11.95 3.08 0.36
N VAL A 166 -12.52 3.79 -0.60
CA VAL A 166 -12.13 3.72 -2.01
C VAL A 166 -10.94 4.66 -2.23
N SER A 167 -9.93 4.19 -2.93
CA SER A 167 -8.74 4.99 -3.17
C SER A 167 -8.14 4.69 -4.53
N THR A 168 -7.54 5.67 -5.17
CA THR A 168 -6.54 5.46 -6.20
C THR A 168 -5.18 5.16 -5.53
N THR A 169 -4.14 4.82 -6.28
CA THR A 169 -2.83 4.33 -5.80
C THR A 169 -2.12 5.16 -4.72
N VAL A 170 -2.71 6.25 -4.26
CA VAL A 170 -2.13 7.22 -3.31
C VAL A 170 -2.08 6.72 -1.85
N ILE A 171 -2.55 5.49 -1.54
CA ILE A 171 -2.43 4.91 -0.17
C ILE A 171 -0.95 4.62 0.22
N GLU A 172 0.00 5.24 -0.44
CA GLU A 172 1.41 5.18 -0.07
C GLU A 172 1.71 5.87 1.28
N VAL A 173 0.80 6.71 1.76
CA VAL A 173 1.02 7.48 2.98
C VAL A 173 0.72 6.62 4.20
N GLY A 174 1.75 6.29 4.90
CA GLY A 174 2.00 5.61 6.14
C GLY A 174 0.95 5.53 7.27
N VAL A 175 -0.34 5.67 6.99
CA VAL A 175 -1.39 5.49 8.02
C VAL A 175 -1.56 4.00 8.28
N ASN A 176 -1.22 3.61 9.50
CA ASN A 176 -1.44 2.25 9.97
C ASN A 176 -2.88 2.14 10.49
N VAL A 177 -3.72 1.35 9.82
CA VAL A 177 -5.08 1.03 10.25
C VAL A 177 -5.15 -0.46 10.62
N PRO A 178 -4.89 -0.83 11.89
CA PRO A 178 -4.84 -2.24 12.30
C PRO A 178 -6.18 -2.97 12.11
N ASN A 179 -7.28 -2.21 12.11
CA ASN A 179 -8.63 -2.73 11.94
C ASN A 179 -9.04 -2.98 10.49
N ALA A 180 -8.23 -2.54 9.52
CA ALA A 180 -8.46 -2.85 8.11
C ALA A 180 -8.05 -4.30 7.81
N THR A 181 -9.04 -5.15 7.51
CA THR A 181 -8.86 -6.59 7.27
C THR A 181 -8.98 -6.97 5.81
N ILE A 182 -9.58 -6.13 4.98
CA ILE A 182 -9.72 -6.39 3.55
C ILE A 182 -8.97 -5.34 2.73
N MET A 183 -8.17 -5.82 1.79
CA MET A 183 -7.59 -5.07 0.69
C MET A 183 -8.14 -5.63 -0.61
N CYS A 184 -9.05 -4.92 -1.26
CA CYS A 184 -9.55 -5.24 -2.59
C CYS A 184 -8.84 -4.37 -3.61
N ILE A 185 -8.26 -4.97 -4.65
CA ILE A 185 -7.51 -4.27 -5.69
C ILE A 185 -8.21 -4.50 -7.02
N GLU A 186 -8.87 -3.47 -7.52
CA GLU A 186 -9.55 -3.46 -8.81
C GLU A 186 -8.53 -3.33 -9.95
N GLY A 187 -8.74 -4.03 -11.07
CA GLY A 187 -7.82 -4.00 -12.22
C GLY A 187 -6.39 -4.41 -11.82
N ALA A 188 -6.26 -5.49 -11.03
CA ALA A 188 -5.01 -5.91 -10.42
C ALA A 188 -3.88 -6.18 -11.44
N GLU A 189 -4.23 -6.53 -12.69
CA GLU A 189 -3.28 -6.72 -13.79
C GLU A 189 -2.53 -5.43 -14.18
N ARG A 190 -3.07 -4.27 -13.83
CA ARG A 190 -2.49 -2.96 -14.14
C ARG A 190 -1.43 -2.53 -13.13
N PHE A 191 -1.29 -3.25 -12.02
CA PHE A 191 -0.29 -2.98 -10.98
C PHE A 191 0.98 -3.81 -11.17
N GLY A 192 2.12 -3.22 -10.82
CA GLY A 192 3.37 -3.97 -10.68
C GLY A 192 3.34 -4.91 -9.46
N LEU A 193 4.09 -6.02 -9.51
CA LEU A 193 4.15 -6.99 -8.39
C LEU A 193 4.59 -6.34 -7.07
N SER A 194 5.54 -5.41 -7.11
CA SER A 194 5.98 -4.67 -5.92
C SER A 194 4.86 -3.82 -5.33
N GLN A 195 4.04 -3.18 -6.17
CA GLN A 195 2.89 -2.40 -5.73
C GLN A 195 1.82 -3.30 -5.09
N LEU A 196 1.48 -4.42 -5.73
CA LEU A 196 0.55 -5.40 -5.17
C LEU A 196 1.04 -5.91 -3.81
N HIS A 197 2.33 -6.19 -3.68
CA HIS A 197 2.94 -6.62 -2.42
C HIS A 197 2.84 -5.54 -1.34
N GLN A 198 3.10 -4.29 -1.68
CA GLN A 198 2.98 -3.15 -0.76
C GLN A 198 1.53 -2.93 -0.31
N LEU A 199 0.57 -2.98 -1.24
CA LEU A 199 -0.86 -2.85 -0.95
C LEU A 199 -1.33 -3.99 -0.04
N ARG A 200 -0.96 -5.24 -0.35
CA ARG A 200 -1.23 -6.39 0.53
C ARG A 200 -0.69 -6.18 1.94
N GLY A 201 0.49 -5.59 2.07
CA GLY A 201 1.12 -5.28 3.35
C GLY A 201 0.43 -4.17 4.17
N ARG A 202 -0.58 -3.48 3.61
CA ARG A 202 -1.37 -2.48 4.34
C ARG A 202 -2.43 -3.10 5.25
N VAL A 203 -2.83 -4.33 5.00
CA VAL A 203 -3.73 -5.10 5.87
C VAL A 203 -2.96 -6.20 6.63
N GLY A 204 -3.61 -6.88 7.55
CA GLY A 204 -2.97 -7.92 8.36
C GLY A 204 -2.04 -7.35 9.43
N ARG A 205 -2.30 -6.13 9.90
CA ARG A 205 -1.51 -5.48 10.96
C ARG A 205 -2.11 -5.65 12.36
N GLY A 206 -3.33 -6.19 12.42
CA GLY A 206 -4.03 -6.55 13.65
C GLY A 206 -4.00 -8.07 13.89
N SER A 207 -4.77 -8.52 14.91
CA SER A 207 -4.93 -9.93 15.28
C SER A 207 -5.98 -10.69 14.45
N HIS A 208 -6.78 -9.97 13.66
CA HIS A 208 -7.83 -10.54 12.83
C HIS A 208 -7.28 -11.14 11.54
N GLN A 209 -7.97 -12.18 11.02
CA GLN A 209 -7.64 -12.70 9.70
C GLN A 209 -7.87 -11.62 8.66
N SER A 210 -6.90 -11.42 7.78
CA SER A 210 -6.98 -10.40 6.72
C SER A 210 -6.89 -11.04 5.35
N TYR A 211 -7.45 -10.33 4.37
CA TYR A 211 -7.65 -10.81 3.02
C TYR A 211 -7.15 -9.77 2.02
N CYS A 212 -6.47 -10.23 0.99
CA CYS A 212 -6.13 -9.43 -0.19
C CYS A 212 -6.82 -10.04 -1.40
N ILE A 213 -7.68 -9.28 -2.05
CA ILE A 213 -8.49 -9.74 -3.17
C ILE A 213 -8.04 -8.97 -4.40
N LEU A 214 -7.56 -9.70 -5.40
CA LEU A 214 -7.08 -9.18 -6.66
C LEU A 214 -8.19 -9.40 -7.70
N VAL A 215 -8.84 -8.32 -8.13
CA VAL A 215 -9.90 -8.38 -9.15
C VAL A 215 -9.28 -8.10 -10.51
N SER A 216 -9.45 -9.03 -11.45
CA SER A 216 -8.91 -8.90 -12.80
C SER A 216 -9.75 -9.66 -13.80
N ASP A 217 -10.15 -8.98 -14.87
CA ASP A 217 -10.83 -9.58 -16.03
C ASP A 217 -9.87 -9.93 -17.18
N SER A 218 -8.56 -9.73 -16.95
CA SER A 218 -7.55 -10.02 -17.96
C SER A 218 -7.47 -11.51 -18.26
N LYS A 219 -7.61 -11.87 -19.53
CA LYS A 219 -7.44 -13.24 -20.06
C LYS A 219 -6.00 -13.51 -20.53
N ASN A 220 -5.09 -12.54 -20.36
CA ASN A 220 -3.70 -12.68 -20.76
C ASN A 220 -2.98 -13.61 -19.78
N ASP A 221 -2.34 -14.68 -20.31
CA ASP A 221 -1.63 -15.69 -19.52
C ASP A 221 -0.56 -15.08 -18.61
N VAL A 222 0.18 -14.07 -19.10
CA VAL A 222 1.21 -13.36 -18.31
C VAL A 222 0.59 -12.65 -17.11
N SER A 223 -0.58 -12.03 -17.29
CA SER A 223 -1.29 -11.36 -16.19
C SER A 223 -1.83 -12.38 -15.18
N GLN A 224 -2.39 -13.48 -15.66
CA GLN A 224 -2.89 -14.55 -14.78
C GLN A 224 -1.77 -15.25 -14.00
N GLU A 225 -0.61 -15.48 -14.63
CA GLU A 225 0.54 -16.07 -13.96
C GLU A 225 1.12 -15.16 -12.88
N ARG A 226 1.06 -13.85 -13.08
CA ARG A 226 1.48 -12.84 -12.09
C ARG A 226 0.55 -12.75 -10.87
N LEU A 227 -0.71 -13.12 -11.01
CA LEU A 227 -1.73 -13.04 -9.95
C LEU A 227 -1.88 -14.34 -9.16
N LYS A 228 -1.22 -15.42 -9.58
CA LYS A 228 -1.10 -16.70 -8.86
C LYS A 228 -0.02 -16.62 -7.79
#